data_527dd8233a314967521ae35b5f2c1b81
#
_entry.id   527dd8233a314967521ae35b5f2c1b81
#
_cell.length_a   1.000
_cell.length_b   1.000
_cell.length_c   1.000
_cell.angle_alpha   90.00
_cell.angle_beta   90.00
_cell.angle_gamma   90.00
#
_symmetry.space_group_name_H-M   'P 1'
#
loop_
_entity.id
_entity.type
_entity.pdbx_description
1 polymer ?
#
loop_
_entity_poly.entity_id
_entity_poly.type
_entity_poly.pdbx_seq_one_letter_code
_entity_poly.pdbx_strand_id
1 'polypeptide(L)'
;MPQEKLVIIGAGMAAGRLLENLVEAAPDRFSVTLFNAEPRGTYNRIMLSPVLSGEKTYQEIVTHDDDWYAGHRVNCRFGEKVLEVDRKRKVVIGEKGDVPYDRLVIATGSNPFIIPLPGHDLPGVIAYRDLDDTHTMIEACQPASRAVVIGGGLLGLEAAAGLRLRGMDVTVIHLAPTLMERQLDPSAGYLLEKELANRGITILTGANTKEIYGDGKVDGVRLADGTEIPASLVVMAVGIRPNIEVGKLAGLEVGRGIKVNGVMQTSDPNIYSVGECVEFDGNCYGLVAPLFEQAQICAKVMTGQGKTEFSHSETATKLKVTGVDLYSAGDFAEGDNRDEIVYRDPGRGVYKRLILEEGRLIGAVLYGETSDGAWFFD
;
A
#
# COMPACT_ATOMS: atom_id res chain seq x y z
N MET A 1 -2.72 14.20 36.75
CA MET A 1 -3.44 15.16 35.84
C MET A 1 -4.44 14.36 35.04
N PRO A 2 -5.58 14.92 34.61
CA PRO A 2 -6.46 14.17 33.71
C PRO A 2 -5.70 13.81 32.42
N GLN A 3 -5.98 12.62 31.89
CA GLN A 3 -5.38 12.18 30.63
C GLN A 3 -5.86 13.07 29.48
N GLU A 4 -4.97 13.36 28.53
CA GLU A 4 -5.29 14.09 27.29
C GLU A 4 -6.08 13.15 26.36
N LYS A 5 -7.22 13.60 25.85
CA LYS A 5 -8.07 12.78 24.95
C LYS A 5 -7.46 12.72 23.57
N LEU A 6 -7.02 11.57 23.17
CA LEU A 6 -6.48 11.30 21.83
C LEU A 6 -7.48 10.47 21.02
N VAL A 7 -7.88 11.02 19.87
CA VAL A 7 -8.63 10.25 18.88
C VAL A 7 -7.72 9.91 17.70
N ILE A 8 -7.76 8.67 17.24
CA ILE A 8 -7.04 8.20 16.03
C ILE A 8 -8.08 7.68 15.04
N ILE A 9 -8.02 8.14 13.80
CA ILE A 9 -8.93 7.72 12.72
C ILE A 9 -8.16 6.83 11.74
N GLY A 10 -8.51 5.55 11.73
CA GLY A 10 -7.86 4.48 10.96
C GLY A 10 -6.97 3.60 11.84
N ALA A 11 -7.10 2.29 11.68
CA ALA A 11 -6.31 1.28 12.39
C ALA A 11 -5.37 0.51 11.44
N GLY A 12 -4.81 1.20 10.43
CA GLY A 12 -3.80 0.64 9.54
C GLY A 12 -2.41 0.55 10.19
N MET A 13 -1.43 0.07 9.43
CA MET A 13 -0.06 -0.17 9.93
C MET A 13 0.61 1.07 10.55
N ALA A 14 0.39 2.26 9.95
CA ALA A 14 0.94 3.51 10.50
C ALA A 14 0.31 3.88 11.85
N ALA A 15 -1.01 3.70 12.00
CA ALA A 15 -1.70 3.93 13.27
C ALA A 15 -1.27 2.92 14.34
N GLY A 16 -1.11 1.64 13.98
CA GLY A 16 -0.58 0.61 14.88
C GLY A 16 0.81 0.98 15.39
N ARG A 17 1.72 1.36 14.49
CA ARG A 17 3.07 1.81 14.87
C ARG A 17 3.05 3.07 15.75
N LEU A 18 2.16 4.02 15.46
CA LEU A 18 1.97 5.20 16.31
C LEU A 18 1.53 4.81 17.72
N LEU A 19 0.54 3.93 17.83
CA LEU A 19 0.05 3.44 19.14
C LEU A 19 1.15 2.74 19.94
N GLU A 20 1.92 1.84 19.32
CA GLU A 20 3.07 1.18 19.96
C GLU A 20 4.03 2.22 20.57
N ASN A 21 4.45 3.20 19.76
CA ASN A 21 5.35 4.25 20.22
C ASN A 21 4.76 5.12 21.33
N LEU A 22 3.46 5.43 21.29
CA LEU A 22 2.79 6.23 22.31
C LEU A 22 2.68 5.51 23.65
N VAL A 23 2.27 4.21 23.64
CA VAL A 23 2.11 3.43 24.86
C VAL A 23 3.45 3.08 25.50
N GLU A 24 4.50 2.89 24.69
CA GLU A 24 5.87 2.69 25.17
C GLU A 24 6.43 3.97 25.81
N ALA A 25 6.27 5.10 25.15
CA ALA A 25 6.89 6.37 25.57
C ALA A 25 6.13 7.06 26.71
N ALA A 26 4.80 6.93 26.78
CA ALA A 26 3.95 7.63 27.75
C ALA A 26 2.62 6.89 27.99
N PRO A 27 2.63 5.72 28.68
CA PRO A 27 1.49 4.81 28.78
C PRO A 27 0.24 5.42 29.44
N ASP A 28 0.40 6.40 30.32
CA ASP A 28 -0.70 6.99 31.07
C ASP A 28 -1.05 8.42 30.63
N ARG A 29 -0.42 8.91 29.55
CA ARG A 29 -0.63 10.29 29.08
C ARG A 29 -1.96 10.49 28.38
N PHE A 30 -2.35 9.53 27.54
CA PHE A 30 -3.51 9.68 26.67
C PHE A 30 -4.64 8.71 27.05
N SER A 31 -5.88 9.22 27.00
CA SER A 31 -7.08 8.39 26.87
C SER A 31 -7.38 8.23 25.39
N VAL A 32 -7.09 7.06 24.84
CA VAL A 32 -7.12 6.81 23.40
C VAL A 32 -8.46 6.25 22.94
N THR A 33 -9.06 6.83 21.90
CA THR A 33 -10.15 6.24 21.12
C THR A 33 -9.68 6.03 19.69
N LEU A 34 -9.79 4.79 19.19
CA LEU A 34 -9.36 4.37 17.86
C LEU A 34 -10.57 4.01 17.01
N PHE A 35 -10.81 4.78 15.95
CA PHE A 35 -11.82 4.48 14.94
C PHE A 35 -11.23 3.65 13.79
N ASN A 36 -11.98 2.67 13.31
CA ASN A 36 -11.66 1.98 12.07
C ASN A 36 -12.95 1.64 11.31
N ALA A 37 -12.98 1.95 10.01
CA ALA A 37 -14.10 1.58 9.16
C ALA A 37 -14.17 0.06 8.93
N GLU A 38 -13.02 -0.64 8.91
CA GLU A 38 -12.98 -2.10 8.93
C GLU A 38 -13.42 -2.62 10.31
N PRO A 39 -14.13 -3.77 10.38
CA PRO A 39 -14.62 -4.33 11.65
C PRO A 39 -13.51 -5.08 12.42
N ARG A 40 -12.28 -4.61 12.34
CA ARG A 40 -11.10 -5.27 12.91
C ARG A 40 -9.99 -4.28 13.26
N GLY A 41 -9.05 -4.73 14.12
CA GLY A 41 -7.87 -3.97 14.51
C GLY A 41 -6.75 -4.00 13.47
N THR A 42 -5.54 -3.63 13.91
CA THR A 42 -4.36 -3.53 13.06
C THR A 42 -3.83 -4.90 12.65
N TYR A 43 -3.61 -5.08 11.38
CA TYR A 43 -2.93 -6.25 10.81
C TYR A 43 -1.89 -5.83 9.78
N ASN A 44 -0.94 -6.72 9.51
CA ASN A 44 0.12 -6.47 8.52
C ASN A 44 -0.42 -6.64 7.09
N ARG A 45 -0.73 -5.52 6.42
CA ARG A 45 -1.27 -5.51 5.06
C ARG A 45 -0.32 -6.06 4.00
N ILE A 46 1.01 -6.04 4.24
CA ILE A 46 1.98 -6.66 3.33
C ILE A 46 1.73 -8.17 3.24
N MET A 47 1.20 -8.76 4.31
CA MET A 47 0.94 -10.19 4.38
C MET A 47 -0.43 -10.62 3.81
N LEU A 48 -1.18 -9.72 3.16
CA LEU A 48 -2.42 -10.10 2.46
C LEU A 48 -2.15 -11.06 1.31
N SER A 49 -1.03 -10.91 0.60
CA SER A 49 -0.65 -11.84 -0.49
C SER A 49 -0.35 -13.25 0.01
N PRO A 50 0.40 -13.48 1.10
CA PRO A 50 0.47 -14.78 1.79
C PRO A 50 -0.88 -15.34 2.26
N VAL A 51 -1.82 -14.49 2.68
CA VAL A 51 -3.19 -14.95 3.01
C VAL A 51 -3.93 -15.37 1.75
N LEU A 52 -3.85 -14.59 0.69
CA LEU A 52 -4.43 -14.94 -0.60
C LEU A 52 -3.86 -16.25 -1.14
N SER A 53 -2.55 -16.47 -1.07
CA SER A 53 -1.92 -17.72 -1.53
C SER A 53 -2.24 -18.93 -0.65
N GLY A 54 -2.65 -18.71 0.60
CA GLY A 54 -2.90 -19.76 1.59
C GLY A 54 -1.67 -20.14 2.42
N GLU A 55 -0.57 -19.40 2.29
CA GLU A 55 0.64 -19.58 3.11
C GLU A 55 0.45 -19.12 4.56
N LYS A 56 -0.47 -18.17 4.77
CA LYS A 56 -0.82 -17.63 6.09
C LYS A 56 -2.32 -17.54 6.29
N THR A 57 -2.71 -17.57 7.56
CA THR A 57 -4.06 -17.24 8.01
C THR A 57 -4.16 -15.76 8.38
N TYR A 58 -5.38 -15.23 8.51
CA TYR A 58 -5.60 -13.88 9.02
C TYR A 58 -5.00 -13.69 10.42
N GLN A 59 -5.18 -14.67 11.32
CA GLN A 59 -4.68 -14.61 12.70
C GLN A 59 -3.17 -14.43 12.79
N GLU A 60 -2.42 -15.02 11.85
CA GLU A 60 -0.95 -14.89 11.80
C GLU A 60 -0.46 -13.52 11.33
N ILE A 61 -1.32 -12.72 10.75
CA ILE A 61 -0.97 -11.37 10.26
C ILE A 61 -1.52 -10.26 11.16
N VAL A 62 -2.35 -10.58 12.17
CA VAL A 62 -2.80 -9.63 13.19
C VAL A 62 -1.58 -9.16 13.99
N THR A 63 -1.41 -7.85 14.10
CA THR A 63 -0.31 -7.23 14.87
C THR A 63 -0.76 -6.77 16.24
N HIS A 64 -2.02 -6.37 16.39
CA HIS A 64 -2.64 -6.00 17.63
C HIS A 64 -4.00 -6.68 17.74
N ASP A 65 -4.11 -7.60 18.66
CA ASP A 65 -5.35 -8.29 19.01
C ASP A 65 -6.17 -7.54 20.07
N ASP A 66 -7.33 -8.06 20.40
CA ASP A 66 -8.22 -7.43 21.38
C ASP A 66 -7.59 -7.35 22.79
N ASP A 67 -6.77 -8.34 23.16
CA ASP A 67 -6.05 -8.36 24.42
C ASP A 67 -5.00 -7.27 24.50
N TRP A 68 -4.32 -7.00 23.38
CA TRP A 68 -3.36 -5.90 23.26
C TRP A 68 -4.06 -4.55 23.47
N TYR A 69 -5.18 -4.30 22.79
CA TYR A 69 -5.94 -3.05 22.94
C TYR A 69 -6.49 -2.89 24.37
N ALA A 70 -7.05 -3.95 24.94
CA ALA A 70 -7.57 -3.93 26.29
C ALA A 70 -6.46 -3.68 27.33
N GLY A 71 -5.31 -4.33 27.19
CA GLY A 71 -4.15 -4.15 28.06
C GLY A 71 -3.61 -2.71 28.08
N HIS A 72 -3.73 -2.00 26.94
CA HIS A 72 -3.32 -0.60 26.81
C HIS A 72 -4.47 0.40 26.97
N ARG A 73 -5.67 -0.06 27.38
CA ARG A 73 -6.87 0.76 27.62
C ARG A 73 -7.27 1.61 26.40
N VAL A 74 -7.11 1.07 25.20
CA VAL A 74 -7.55 1.71 23.96
C VAL A 74 -9.04 1.44 23.77
N ASN A 75 -9.84 2.49 23.63
CA ASN A 75 -11.26 2.39 23.33
C ASN A 75 -11.42 2.19 21.79
N CYS A 76 -11.64 0.95 21.37
CA CYS A 76 -11.77 0.59 19.97
C CYS A 76 -13.21 0.78 19.45
N ARG A 77 -13.34 1.46 18.33
CA ARG A 77 -14.59 1.66 17.58
C ARG A 77 -14.42 1.08 16.17
N PHE A 78 -14.31 -0.26 16.10
CA PHE A 78 -14.17 -1.00 14.87
C PHE A 78 -15.51 -1.19 14.16
N GLY A 79 -15.50 -1.22 12.81
CA GLY A 79 -16.71 -1.22 11.99
C GLY A 79 -17.51 0.06 12.17
N GLU A 80 -16.82 1.19 12.38
CA GLU A 80 -17.44 2.49 12.52
C GLU A 80 -16.69 3.54 11.70
N LYS A 81 -17.38 4.12 10.73
CA LYS A 81 -16.84 5.17 9.89
C LYS A 81 -16.96 6.53 10.61
N VAL A 82 -15.92 7.34 10.50
CA VAL A 82 -15.97 8.75 10.85
C VAL A 82 -16.61 9.53 9.70
N LEU A 83 -17.62 10.34 10.04
CA LEU A 83 -18.41 11.11 9.09
C LEU A 83 -17.89 12.55 8.97
N GLU A 84 -17.46 13.15 10.09
CA GLU A 84 -17.05 14.54 10.16
C GLU A 84 -16.07 14.78 11.32
N VAL A 85 -15.29 15.84 11.24
CA VAL A 85 -14.47 16.38 12.34
C VAL A 85 -14.85 17.86 12.56
N ASP A 86 -15.54 18.15 13.65
CA ASP A 86 -15.82 19.51 14.06
C ASP A 86 -14.62 20.09 14.85
N ARG A 87 -13.77 20.81 14.16
CA ARG A 87 -12.56 21.43 14.73
C ARG A 87 -12.84 22.51 15.78
N LYS A 88 -13.98 23.21 15.67
CA LYS A 88 -14.35 24.29 16.62
C LYS A 88 -14.76 23.69 17.96
N ARG A 89 -15.56 22.63 17.94
CA ARG A 89 -15.99 21.90 19.15
C ARG A 89 -14.96 20.88 19.60
N LYS A 90 -13.95 20.57 18.79
CA LYS A 90 -12.99 19.47 18.98
C LYS A 90 -13.68 18.12 19.18
N VAL A 91 -14.51 17.74 18.23
CA VAL A 91 -15.31 16.52 18.27
C VAL A 91 -15.18 15.78 16.95
N VAL A 92 -14.94 14.48 17.04
CA VAL A 92 -15.05 13.54 15.91
C VAL A 92 -16.47 12.97 15.92
N ILE A 93 -17.17 13.08 14.80
CA ILE A 93 -18.54 12.59 14.60
C ILE A 93 -18.46 11.24 13.89
N GLY A 94 -18.78 10.17 14.59
CA GLY A 94 -18.85 8.81 14.07
C GLY A 94 -20.30 8.38 13.82
N GLU A 95 -20.49 7.27 13.11
CA GLU A 95 -21.83 6.71 12.83
C GLU A 95 -22.61 6.36 14.11
N LYS A 96 -21.90 6.01 15.19
CA LYS A 96 -22.49 5.57 16.46
C LYS A 96 -22.39 6.61 17.58
N GLY A 97 -21.99 7.85 17.26
CA GLY A 97 -21.95 8.98 18.17
C GLY A 97 -20.60 9.71 18.21
N ASP A 98 -20.63 10.83 18.90
CA ASP A 98 -19.57 11.82 18.95
C ASP A 98 -18.50 11.49 19.99
N VAL A 99 -17.23 11.79 19.68
CA VAL A 99 -16.09 11.62 20.59
C VAL A 99 -15.29 12.92 20.66
N PRO A 100 -15.17 13.55 21.82
CA PRO A 100 -14.36 14.74 21.99
C PRO A 100 -12.86 14.40 21.99
N TYR A 101 -12.03 15.31 21.49
CA TYR A 101 -10.58 15.16 21.48
C TYR A 101 -9.85 16.43 21.95
N ASP A 102 -8.69 16.24 22.56
CA ASP A 102 -7.68 17.28 22.78
C ASP A 102 -6.64 17.23 21.64
N ARG A 103 -6.32 16.02 21.19
CA ARG A 103 -5.47 15.73 20.03
C ARG A 103 -6.16 14.75 19.10
N LEU A 104 -5.95 14.92 17.80
CA LEU A 104 -6.47 14.06 16.75
C LEU A 104 -5.33 13.60 15.85
N VAL A 105 -5.34 12.33 15.47
CA VAL A 105 -4.47 11.81 14.40
C VAL A 105 -5.32 11.19 13.29
N ILE A 106 -5.10 11.63 12.06
CA ILE A 106 -5.72 11.08 10.87
C ILE A 106 -4.73 10.11 10.23
N ALA A 107 -5.11 8.83 10.17
CA ALA A 107 -4.32 7.74 9.61
C ALA A 107 -5.16 6.88 8.67
N THR A 108 -5.96 7.54 7.83
CA THR A 108 -6.96 6.93 6.94
C THR A 108 -6.36 6.16 5.75
N GLY A 109 -5.06 6.23 5.57
CA GLY A 109 -4.35 5.48 4.53
C GLY A 109 -4.69 5.93 3.12
N SER A 110 -4.89 4.98 2.21
CA SER A 110 -5.21 5.24 0.80
C SER A 110 -6.33 4.32 0.31
N ASN A 111 -6.99 4.76 -0.75
CA ASN A 111 -8.00 3.99 -1.49
C ASN A 111 -7.38 3.44 -2.77
N PRO A 112 -7.78 2.25 -3.22
CA PRO A 112 -7.41 1.74 -4.54
C PRO A 112 -7.96 2.67 -5.63
N PHE A 113 -7.19 2.85 -6.69
CA PHE A 113 -7.68 3.57 -7.85
C PHE A 113 -8.45 2.62 -8.76
N ILE A 114 -9.72 2.89 -8.97
CA ILE A 114 -10.56 2.19 -9.93
C ILE A 114 -10.60 3.00 -11.21
N ILE A 115 -10.16 2.39 -12.33
CA ILE A 115 -10.23 3.03 -13.65
C ILE A 115 -11.71 3.15 -14.02
N PRO A 116 -12.20 4.35 -14.39
CA PRO A 116 -13.61 4.54 -14.75
C PRO A 116 -13.89 4.04 -16.18
N LEU A 117 -13.70 2.73 -16.39
CA LEU A 117 -14.03 2.04 -17.65
C LEU A 117 -15.48 1.60 -17.65
N PRO A 118 -16.14 1.46 -18.82
CA PRO A 118 -17.41 0.76 -18.90
C PRO A 118 -17.33 -0.60 -18.21
N GLY A 119 -18.29 -0.90 -17.35
CA GLY A 119 -18.38 -2.16 -16.59
C GLY A 119 -17.46 -2.26 -15.36
N HIS A 120 -16.79 -1.19 -14.93
CA HIS A 120 -15.92 -1.19 -13.75
C HIS A 120 -16.66 -1.49 -12.44
N ASP A 121 -17.98 -1.36 -12.42
CA ASP A 121 -18.88 -1.58 -11.29
C ASP A 121 -19.67 -2.90 -11.36
N LEU A 122 -19.41 -3.73 -12.37
CA LEU A 122 -20.05 -5.05 -12.48
C LEU A 122 -19.67 -5.95 -11.30
N PRO A 123 -20.60 -6.74 -10.75
CA PRO A 123 -20.31 -7.81 -9.82
C PRO A 123 -19.19 -8.72 -10.33
N GLY A 124 -18.16 -8.96 -9.55
CA GLY A 124 -16.95 -9.68 -9.94
C GLY A 124 -15.80 -8.78 -10.38
N VAL A 125 -15.99 -7.45 -10.39
CA VAL A 125 -14.90 -6.47 -10.49
C VAL A 125 -14.57 -5.97 -9.10
N ILE A 126 -13.32 -6.13 -8.69
CA ILE A 126 -12.86 -5.77 -7.34
C ILE A 126 -11.52 -5.04 -7.39
N ALA A 127 -11.18 -4.38 -6.30
CA ALA A 127 -9.82 -3.94 -6.03
C ALA A 127 -9.02 -5.03 -5.28
N TYR A 128 -7.79 -4.69 -4.90
CA TYR A 128 -7.00 -5.47 -3.95
C TYR A 128 -6.35 -4.53 -2.95
N ARG A 129 -6.96 -4.38 -1.77
CA ARG A 129 -6.50 -3.41 -0.78
C ARG A 129 -6.53 -3.92 0.65
N ASP A 130 -7.53 -4.70 1.01
CA ASP A 130 -7.78 -5.13 2.37
C ASP A 130 -8.13 -6.62 2.47
N LEU A 131 -8.49 -7.03 3.67
CA LEU A 131 -8.82 -8.43 3.94
C LEU A 131 -10.14 -8.85 3.29
N ASP A 132 -11.10 -7.94 3.16
CA ASP A 132 -12.40 -8.25 2.54
C ASP A 132 -12.24 -8.47 1.02
N ASP A 133 -11.40 -7.66 0.37
CA ASP A 133 -10.97 -7.91 -1.01
C ASP A 133 -10.29 -9.28 -1.15
N THR A 134 -9.40 -9.61 -0.20
CA THR A 134 -8.69 -10.89 -0.17
C THR A 134 -9.65 -12.07 -0.02
N HIS A 135 -10.64 -11.97 0.87
CA HIS A 135 -11.67 -13.00 1.05
C HIS A 135 -12.53 -13.15 -0.22
N THR A 136 -12.93 -12.04 -0.83
CA THR A 136 -13.69 -12.05 -2.09
C THR A 136 -12.92 -12.77 -3.21
N MET A 137 -11.60 -12.54 -3.31
CA MET A 137 -10.74 -13.28 -4.24
C MET A 137 -10.70 -14.77 -3.93
N ILE A 138 -10.55 -15.13 -2.65
CA ILE A 138 -10.52 -16.53 -2.22
C ILE A 138 -11.84 -17.25 -2.53
N GLU A 139 -12.98 -16.61 -2.27
CA GLU A 139 -14.31 -17.14 -2.56
C GLU A 139 -14.58 -17.31 -4.06
N ALA A 140 -14.01 -16.43 -4.89
CA ALA A 140 -14.11 -16.52 -6.34
C ALA A 140 -13.30 -17.66 -6.96
N CYS A 141 -12.32 -18.24 -6.20
CA CYS A 141 -11.49 -19.32 -6.69
C CYS A 141 -12.29 -20.63 -6.82
N GLN A 142 -12.72 -20.95 -8.03
CA GLN A 142 -13.36 -22.22 -8.37
C GLN A 142 -12.52 -22.98 -9.42
N PRO A 143 -12.58 -24.31 -9.47
CA PRO A 143 -11.86 -25.08 -10.50
C PRO A 143 -12.16 -24.57 -11.91
N ALA A 144 -11.10 -24.32 -12.69
CA ALA A 144 -11.17 -23.81 -14.07
C ALA A 144 -11.79 -22.40 -14.23
N SER A 145 -11.95 -21.64 -13.13
CA SER A 145 -12.36 -20.24 -13.23
C SER A 145 -11.20 -19.38 -13.74
N ARG A 146 -11.57 -18.25 -14.35
CA ARG A 146 -10.60 -17.33 -14.98
C ARG A 146 -10.60 -15.99 -14.29
N ALA A 147 -9.41 -15.46 -14.02
CA ALA A 147 -9.24 -14.13 -13.50
C ALA A 147 -8.42 -13.26 -14.46
N VAL A 148 -8.82 -12.00 -14.56
CA VAL A 148 -8.00 -10.96 -15.18
C VAL A 148 -7.54 -10.01 -14.09
N VAL A 149 -6.25 -9.71 -14.06
CA VAL A 149 -5.65 -8.70 -13.20
C VAL A 149 -5.23 -7.51 -14.07
N ILE A 150 -5.81 -6.36 -13.83
CA ILE A 150 -5.44 -5.11 -14.51
C ILE A 150 -4.41 -4.38 -13.65
N GLY A 151 -3.15 -4.35 -14.11
CA GLY A 151 -2.01 -3.75 -13.43
C GLY A 151 -0.87 -4.73 -13.20
N GLY A 152 0.28 -4.45 -13.81
CA GLY A 152 1.53 -5.26 -13.70
C GLY A 152 2.53 -4.70 -12.67
N GLY A 153 2.05 -3.94 -11.69
CA GLY A 153 2.83 -3.54 -10.51
C GLY A 153 2.82 -4.62 -9.43
N LEU A 154 3.55 -4.37 -8.32
CA LEU A 154 3.75 -5.33 -7.23
C LEU A 154 2.44 -6.02 -6.79
N LEU A 155 1.45 -5.24 -6.40
CA LEU A 155 0.21 -5.78 -5.83
C LEU A 155 -0.62 -6.58 -6.85
N GLY A 156 -0.61 -6.17 -8.12
CA GLY A 156 -1.26 -6.92 -9.19
C GLY A 156 -0.59 -8.26 -9.46
N LEU A 157 0.74 -8.30 -9.48
CA LEU A 157 1.48 -9.55 -9.66
C LEU A 157 1.34 -10.50 -8.48
N GLU A 158 1.27 -9.98 -7.26
CA GLU A 158 0.98 -10.77 -6.07
C GLU A 158 -0.46 -11.34 -6.10
N ALA A 159 -1.45 -10.52 -6.50
CA ALA A 159 -2.81 -11.00 -6.71
C ALA A 159 -2.85 -12.12 -7.75
N ALA A 160 -2.21 -11.91 -8.90
CA ALA A 160 -2.16 -12.91 -9.97
C ALA A 160 -1.53 -14.23 -9.52
N ALA A 161 -0.42 -14.17 -8.78
CA ALA A 161 0.24 -15.35 -8.26
C ALA A 161 -0.61 -16.06 -7.20
N GLY A 162 -1.23 -15.35 -6.29
CA GLY A 162 -2.12 -15.92 -5.28
C GLY A 162 -3.32 -16.64 -5.90
N LEU A 163 -3.97 -16.02 -6.88
CA LEU A 163 -5.08 -16.61 -7.64
C LEU A 163 -4.63 -17.84 -8.44
N ARG A 164 -3.44 -17.79 -9.06
CA ARG A 164 -2.86 -18.92 -9.79
C ARG A 164 -2.57 -20.09 -8.87
N LEU A 165 -2.01 -19.86 -7.68
CA LEU A 165 -1.75 -20.89 -6.68
C LEU A 165 -3.04 -21.56 -6.18
N ARG A 166 -4.16 -20.83 -6.21
CA ARG A 166 -5.49 -21.37 -5.91
C ARG A 166 -6.19 -22.06 -7.10
N GLY A 167 -5.49 -22.22 -8.22
CA GLY A 167 -5.96 -23.02 -9.36
C GLY A 167 -6.76 -22.26 -10.42
N MET A 168 -6.81 -20.92 -10.35
CA MET A 168 -7.42 -20.13 -11.42
C MET A 168 -6.49 -20.02 -12.65
N ASP A 169 -7.08 -19.87 -13.84
CA ASP A 169 -6.34 -19.37 -15.00
C ASP A 169 -6.28 -17.84 -14.92
N VAL A 170 -5.05 -17.30 -14.91
CA VAL A 170 -4.84 -15.89 -14.65
C VAL A 170 -4.17 -15.19 -15.83
N THR A 171 -4.76 -14.07 -16.26
CA THR A 171 -4.17 -13.15 -17.23
C THR A 171 -3.91 -11.80 -16.56
N VAL A 172 -2.69 -11.30 -16.66
CA VAL A 172 -2.33 -9.94 -16.23
C VAL A 172 -2.32 -9.03 -17.46
N ILE A 173 -3.03 -7.92 -17.40
CA ILE A 173 -3.04 -6.86 -18.42
C ILE A 173 -2.29 -5.65 -17.85
N HIS A 174 -1.27 -5.19 -18.58
CA HIS A 174 -0.48 -4.05 -18.17
C HIS A 174 -0.31 -3.05 -19.30
N LEU A 175 -0.53 -1.76 -19.01
CA LEU A 175 -0.48 -0.69 -19.99
C LEU A 175 0.95 -0.37 -20.44
N ALA A 176 1.92 -0.38 -19.50
CA ALA A 176 3.32 -0.14 -19.83
C ALA A 176 3.93 -1.33 -20.57
N PRO A 177 5.02 -1.11 -21.34
CA PRO A 177 5.68 -2.17 -22.12
C PRO A 177 6.42 -3.20 -21.26
N THR A 178 6.65 -2.90 -19.97
CA THR A 178 7.37 -3.77 -19.02
C THR A 178 6.67 -3.83 -17.68
N LEU A 179 6.75 -4.98 -16.99
CA LEU A 179 6.25 -5.12 -15.64
C LEU A 179 7.08 -4.30 -14.65
N MET A 180 6.41 -3.75 -13.63
CA MET A 180 7.03 -3.01 -12.52
C MET A 180 7.97 -1.88 -13.00
N GLU A 181 7.59 -1.14 -13.99
CA GLU A 181 8.37 -0.09 -14.68
C GLU A 181 8.90 1.02 -13.75
N ARG A 182 8.34 1.12 -12.55
CA ARG A 182 8.79 2.07 -11.52
C ARG A 182 9.92 1.52 -10.64
N GLN A 183 10.09 0.20 -10.60
CA GLN A 183 11.07 -0.49 -9.74
C GLN A 183 12.10 -1.26 -10.55
N LEU A 184 11.83 -1.59 -11.80
CA LEU A 184 12.70 -2.42 -12.63
C LEU A 184 12.99 -1.73 -13.95
N ASP A 185 14.20 -1.94 -14.46
CA ASP A 185 14.54 -1.64 -15.84
C ASP A 185 13.94 -2.69 -16.79
N PRO A 186 13.91 -2.44 -18.11
CA PRO A 186 13.31 -3.35 -19.07
C PRO A 186 13.86 -4.78 -19.03
N SER A 187 15.16 -4.96 -18.75
CA SER A 187 15.78 -6.29 -18.68
C SER A 187 15.30 -7.09 -17.47
N ALA A 188 15.23 -6.47 -16.29
CA ALA A 188 14.71 -7.11 -15.09
C ALA A 188 13.21 -7.36 -15.20
N GLY A 189 12.44 -6.42 -15.79
CA GLY A 189 11.02 -6.59 -16.08
C GLY A 189 10.74 -7.78 -17.00
N TYR A 190 11.53 -7.97 -18.04
CA TYR A 190 11.45 -9.14 -18.94
C TYR A 190 11.75 -10.46 -18.21
N LEU A 191 12.76 -10.48 -17.35
CA LEU A 191 13.06 -11.68 -16.55
C LEU A 191 11.90 -12.04 -15.62
N LEU A 192 11.27 -11.05 -15.01
CA LEU A 192 10.09 -11.24 -14.16
C LEU A 192 8.90 -11.77 -14.97
N GLU A 193 8.63 -11.19 -16.13
CA GLU A 193 7.57 -11.65 -17.05
C GLU A 193 7.77 -13.13 -17.44
N LYS A 194 8.99 -13.49 -17.82
CA LYS A 194 9.33 -14.86 -18.17
C LYS A 194 9.14 -15.84 -16.99
N GLU A 195 9.54 -15.44 -15.80
CA GLU A 195 9.34 -16.26 -14.59
C GLU A 195 7.87 -16.47 -14.28
N LEU A 196 7.04 -15.41 -14.38
CA LEU A 196 5.60 -15.53 -14.17
C LEU A 196 4.91 -16.38 -15.24
N ALA A 197 5.34 -16.26 -16.49
CA ALA A 197 4.86 -17.13 -17.59
C ALA A 197 5.21 -18.60 -17.34
N ASN A 198 6.40 -18.93 -16.85
CA ASN A 198 6.80 -20.27 -16.46
C ASN A 198 5.91 -20.84 -15.34
N ARG A 199 5.35 -19.99 -14.49
CA ARG A 199 4.38 -20.37 -13.45
C ARG A 199 2.94 -20.49 -13.97
N GLY A 200 2.72 -20.29 -15.27
CA GLY A 200 1.42 -20.44 -15.91
C GLY A 200 0.51 -19.20 -15.77
N ILE A 201 1.10 -18.01 -15.61
CA ILE A 201 0.37 -16.74 -15.66
C ILE A 201 0.56 -16.15 -17.06
N THR A 202 -0.53 -15.83 -17.73
CA THR A 202 -0.47 -15.11 -19.02
C THR A 202 -0.23 -13.63 -18.77
N ILE A 203 0.77 -13.04 -19.42
CA ILE A 203 1.12 -11.62 -19.29
C ILE A 203 0.91 -10.91 -20.62
N LEU A 204 0.18 -9.81 -20.59
CA LEU A 204 -0.07 -8.93 -21.73
C LEU A 204 0.42 -7.51 -21.37
N THR A 205 1.65 -7.19 -21.76
CA THR A 205 2.24 -5.84 -21.61
C THR A 205 1.92 -4.98 -22.82
N GLY A 206 1.98 -3.64 -22.69
CA GLY A 206 1.57 -2.71 -23.74
C GLY A 206 0.08 -2.80 -24.10
N ALA A 207 -0.71 -3.44 -23.26
CA ALA A 207 -2.11 -3.75 -23.50
C ALA A 207 -3.04 -2.75 -22.77
N ASN A 208 -3.90 -2.07 -23.53
CA ASN A 208 -4.82 -1.08 -23.01
C ASN A 208 -6.23 -1.69 -22.86
N THR A 209 -6.71 -1.72 -21.62
CA THR A 209 -8.09 -2.15 -21.32
C THR A 209 -9.08 -1.09 -21.79
N LYS A 210 -10.05 -1.47 -22.62
CA LYS A 210 -11.09 -0.60 -23.15
C LYS A 210 -12.37 -0.66 -22.30
N GLU A 211 -12.82 -1.85 -21.96
CA GLU A 211 -14.03 -2.07 -21.17
C GLU A 211 -14.00 -3.43 -20.46
N ILE A 212 -14.80 -3.55 -19.44
CA ILE A 212 -15.16 -4.81 -18.78
C ILE A 212 -16.59 -5.10 -19.22
N TYR A 213 -16.85 -6.29 -19.74
CA TYR A 213 -18.18 -6.64 -20.26
C TYR A 213 -18.80 -7.79 -19.47
N GLY A 214 -20.15 -7.83 -19.49
CA GLY A 214 -20.93 -8.88 -18.87
C GLY A 214 -22.41 -8.53 -18.77
N ASP A 215 -23.24 -9.52 -18.50
CA ASP A 215 -24.67 -9.35 -18.27
C ASP A 215 -24.98 -9.65 -16.78
N GLY A 216 -25.17 -8.58 -16.00
CA GLY A 216 -25.40 -8.65 -14.55
C GLY A 216 -24.19 -9.03 -13.69
N LYS A 217 -23.12 -9.53 -14.27
CA LYS A 217 -21.81 -9.82 -13.66
C LYS A 217 -20.72 -9.78 -14.73
N VAL A 218 -19.46 -9.82 -14.30
CA VAL A 218 -18.33 -9.85 -15.23
C VAL A 218 -18.28 -11.17 -16.03
N ASP A 219 -18.15 -11.06 -17.37
CA ASP A 219 -17.90 -12.16 -18.29
C ASP A 219 -16.51 -12.06 -18.94
N GLY A 220 -15.90 -10.88 -18.94
CA GLY A 220 -14.56 -10.68 -19.46
C GLY A 220 -14.13 -9.22 -19.60
N VAL A 221 -12.96 -9.06 -20.21
CA VAL A 221 -12.33 -7.77 -20.49
C VAL A 221 -12.08 -7.66 -22.00
N ARG A 222 -12.34 -6.49 -22.58
CA ARG A 222 -12.01 -6.19 -23.98
C ARG A 222 -10.90 -5.15 -24.02
N LEU A 223 -9.86 -5.44 -24.79
CA LEU A 223 -8.74 -4.55 -25.04
C LEU A 223 -9.08 -3.53 -26.15
N ALA A 224 -8.24 -2.50 -26.29
CA ALA A 224 -8.43 -1.45 -27.29
C ALA A 224 -8.26 -1.94 -28.74
N ASP A 225 -7.51 -3.01 -28.95
CA ASP A 225 -7.34 -3.69 -30.24
C ASP A 225 -8.48 -4.65 -30.61
N GLY A 226 -9.45 -4.81 -29.72
CA GLY A 226 -10.62 -5.69 -29.89
C GLY A 226 -10.43 -7.10 -29.32
N THR A 227 -9.26 -7.44 -28.78
CA THR A 227 -9.05 -8.74 -28.11
C THR A 227 -9.97 -8.90 -26.92
N GLU A 228 -10.66 -10.03 -26.82
CA GLU A 228 -11.51 -10.38 -25.68
C GLU A 228 -10.85 -11.45 -24.81
N ILE A 229 -10.86 -11.21 -23.51
CA ILE A 229 -10.29 -12.11 -22.50
C ILE A 229 -11.40 -12.49 -21.53
N PRO A 230 -11.91 -13.72 -21.60
CA PRO A 230 -12.97 -14.19 -20.70
C PRO A 230 -12.47 -14.23 -19.25
N ALA A 231 -13.32 -13.76 -18.33
CA ALA A 231 -13.01 -13.78 -16.89
C ALA A 231 -14.29 -13.80 -16.06
N SER A 232 -14.28 -14.52 -14.94
CA SER A 232 -15.32 -14.48 -13.91
C SER A 232 -14.94 -13.57 -12.73
N LEU A 233 -13.69 -13.12 -12.70
CA LEU A 233 -13.16 -12.17 -11.72
C LEU A 233 -12.23 -11.18 -12.42
N VAL A 234 -12.37 -9.90 -12.14
CA VAL A 234 -11.46 -8.84 -12.57
C VAL A 234 -10.92 -8.12 -11.35
N VAL A 235 -9.61 -8.11 -11.18
CA VAL A 235 -8.92 -7.41 -10.08
C VAL A 235 -8.26 -6.16 -10.62
N MET A 236 -8.64 -4.98 -10.14
CA MET A 236 -7.98 -3.71 -10.49
C MET A 236 -6.87 -3.38 -9.47
N ALA A 237 -5.62 -3.46 -9.89
CA ALA A 237 -4.43 -3.17 -9.09
C ALA A 237 -3.52 -2.13 -9.79
N VAL A 238 -4.11 -0.98 -10.14
CA VAL A 238 -3.48 0.09 -10.96
C VAL A 238 -3.01 1.28 -10.13
N GLY A 239 -2.79 1.08 -8.85
CA GLY A 239 -2.29 2.07 -7.93
C GLY A 239 -3.30 2.50 -6.87
N ILE A 240 -2.86 3.43 -6.03
CA ILE A 240 -3.62 3.93 -4.88
C ILE A 240 -3.67 5.46 -4.91
N ARG A 241 -4.64 6.02 -4.20
CA ARG A 241 -4.74 7.47 -3.94
C ARG A 241 -4.88 7.71 -2.44
N PRO A 242 -4.15 8.68 -1.87
CA PRO A 242 -4.31 9.07 -0.47
C PRO A 242 -5.78 9.31 -0.11
N ASN A 243 -6.22 8.75 1.01
CA ASN A 243 -7.57 8.97 1.51
C ASN A 243 -7.63 10.29 2.30
N ILE A 244 -7.98 11.36 1.63
CA ILE A 244 -8.01 12.72 2.17
C ILE A 244 -9.39 13.17 2.63
N GLU A 245 -10.41 12.33 2.51
CA GLU A 245 -11.81 12.72 2.68
C GLU A 245 -12.07 13.35 4.04
N VAL A 246 -11.65 12.70 5.12
CA VAL A 246 -11.81 13.23 6.49
C VAL A 246 -11.07 14.56 6.67
N GLY A 247 -9.84 14.68 6.13
CA GLY A 247 -9.07 15.92 6.19
C GLY A 247 -9.73 17.06 5.42
N LYS A 248 -10.29 16.77 4.25
CA LYS A 248 -11.02 17.74 3.41
C LYS A 248 -12.31 18.20 4.08
N LEU A 249 -13.11 17.27 4.61
CA LEU A 249 -14.35 17.61 5.34
C LEU A 249 -14.04 18.42 6.62
N ALA A 250 -12.93 18.14 7.30
CA ALA A 250 -12.44 18.91 8.42
C ALA A 250 -11.93 20.33 8.03
N GLY A 251 -11.83 20.67 6.76
CA GLY A 251 -11.27 21.93 6.28
C GLY A 251 -9.77 22.07 6.56
N LEU A 252 -9.03 20.97 6.57
CA LEU A 252 -7.57 20.98 6.61
C LEU A 252 -6.98 21.29 5.23
N GLU A 253 -5.75 21.75 5.19
CA GLU A 253 -5.03 21.88 3.93
C GLU A 253 -4.76 20.50 3.32
N VAL A 254 -5.22 20.33 2.08
CA VAL A 254 -5.03 19.09 1.31
C VAL A 254 -4.50 19.41 -0.09
N GLY A 255 -3.74 18.51 -0.62
CA GLY A 255 -3.30 18.47 -2.00
C GLY A 255 -3.62 17.09 -2.58
N ARG A 256 -2.60 16.33 -2.98
CA ARG A 256 -2.75 14.90 -3.27
C ARG A 256 -3.00 14.09 -1.99
N GLY A 257 -2.43 14.53 -0.86
CA GLY A 257 -2.59 14.01 0.48
C GLY A 257 -3.03 15.10 1.46
N ILE A 258 -3.15 14.76 2.74
CA ILE A 258 -3.32 15.72 3.84
C ILE A 258 -1.96 16.35 4.08
N LYS A 259 -1.85 17.67 3.93
CA LYS A 259 -0.57 18.37 4.09
C LYS A 259 -0.14 18.41 5.53
N VAL A 260 1.11 18.06 5.78
CA VAL A 260 1.75 18.11 7.10
C VAL A 260 3.10 18.81 7.03
N ASN A 261 3.55 19.31 8.18
CA ASN A 261 4.92 19.78 8.37
C ASN A 261 5.87 18.64 8.79
N GLY A 262 7.15 18.94 8.99
CA GLY A 262 8.17 17.94 9.36
C GLY A 262 7.89 17.18 10.67
N VAL A 263 6.99 17.64 11.51
CA VAL A 263 6.56 16.96 12.75
C VAL A 263 5.18 16.29 12.62
N MET A 264 4.74 16.04 11.42
CA MET A 264 3.45 15.40 11.09
C MET A 264 2.21 16.17 11.53
N GLN A 265 2.33 17.46 11.83
CA GLN A 265 1.22 18.33 12.20
C GLN A 265 0.58 18.91 10.94
N THR A 266 -0.75 18.92 10.90
CA THR A 266 -1.53 19.51 9.80
C THR A 266 -1.63 21.04 9.92
N SER A 267 -2.46 21.68 9.10
CA SER A 267 -2.80 23.10 9.23
C SER A 267 -3.54 23.46 10.54
N ASP A 268 -3.96 22.45 11.32
CA ASP A 268 -4.53 22.62 12.66
C ASP A 268 -3.53 22.16 13.72
N PRO A 269 -3.19 22.99 14.74
CA PRO A 269 -2.18 22.66 15.74
C PRO A 269 -2.53 21.47 16.66
N ASN A 270 -3.79 21.05 16.68
CA ASN A 270 -4.25 19.90 17.48
C ASN A 270 -4.44 18.63 16.64
N ILE A 271 -4.24 18.71 15.32
CA ILE A 271 -4.46 17.60 14.38
C ILE A 271 -3.17 17.23 13.69
N TYR A 272 -2.83 15.96 13.75
CA TYR A 272 -1.69 15.32 13.09
C TYR A 272 -2.19 14.36 12.01
N SER A 273 -1.33 14.00 11.08
CA SER A 273 -1.64 12.94 10.12
C SER A 273 -0.40 12.11 9.84
N VAL A 274 -0.59 10.78 9.71
CA VAL A 274 0.47 9.82 9.41
C VAL A 274 -0.02 8.76 8.42
N GLY A 275 0.89 8.17 7.68
CA GLY A 275 0.59 7.09 6.76
C GLY A 275 0.36 7.56 5.31
N GLU A 276 -0.23 6.69 4.49
CA GLU A 276 -0.42 6.93 3.06
C GLU A 276 -1.39 8.08 2.73
N CYS A 277 -2.14 8.59 3.70
CA CYS A 277 -3.00 9.76 3.51
C CYS A 277 -2.23 11.09 3.53
N VAL A 278 -0.94 11.07 3.88
CA VAL A 278 -0.10 12.26 4.09
C VAL A 278 0.51 12.76 2.78
N GLU A 279 0.61 14.08 2.68
CA GLU A 279 1.49 14.79 1.73
C GLU A 279 2.48 15.65 2.52
N PHE A 280 3.76 15.38 2.35
CA PHE A 280 4.85 16.16 2.92
C PHE A 280 5.76 16.66 1.80
N ASP A 281 6.00 17.96 1.76
CA ASP A 281 6.83 18.65 0.74
C ASP A 281 6.48 18.22 -0.71
N GLY A 282 5.16 18.17 -1.00
CA GLY A 282 4.63 17.77 -2.31
C GLY A 282 4.73 16.27 -2.63
N ASN A 283 5.20 15.43 -1.71
CA ASN A 283 5.35 13.99 -1.90
C ASN A 283 4.33 13.19 -1.08
N CYS A 284 3.83 12.08 -1.69
CA CYS A 284 3.01 11.08 -1.02
C CYS A 284 3.80 9.78 -0.93
N TYR A 285 3.57 8.99 0.11
CA TYR A 285 4.37 7.83 0.46
C TYR A 285 3.50 6.57 0.45
N GLY A 286 3.99 5.49 -0.16
CA GLY A 286 3.28 4.21 -0.25
C GLY A 286 4.12 3.02 0.25
N LEU A 287 5.36 3.24 0.71
CA LEU A 287 6.21 2.22 1.31
C LEU A 287 6.14 2.30 2.83
N VAL A 288 6.27 1.16 3.50
CA VAL A 288 6.07 1.07 4.96
C VAL A 288 7.11 1.83 5.77
N ALA A 289 8.38 1.81 5.35
CA ALA A 289 9.46 2.43 6.12
C ALA A 289 9.23 3.94 6.39
N PRO A 290 8.94 4.79 5.39
CA PRO A 290 8.59 6.19 5.63
C PRO A 290 7.36 6.36 6.53
N LEU A 291 6.35 5.49 6.41
CA LEU A 291 5.13 5.59 7.21
C LEU A 291 5.40 5.28 8.69
N PHE A 292 6.29 4.35 8.97
CA PHE A 292 6.72 4.03 10.34
C PHE A 292 7.58 5.14 10.94
N GLU A 293 8.43 5.78 10.15
CA GLU A 293 9.18 6.97 10.56
C GLU A 293 8.24 8.13 10.91
N GLN A 294 7.25 8.42 10.05
CA GLN A 294 6.20 9.40 10.32
C GLN A 294 5.51 9.12 11.65
N ALA A 295 5.12 7.87 11.91
CA ALA A 295 4.46 7.45 13.13
C ALA A 295 5.35 7.66 14.37
N GLN A 296 6.64 7.32 14.27
CA GLN A 296 7.62 7.51 15.33
C GLN A 296 7.85 9.00 15.64
N ILE A 297 8.00 9.84 14.62
CA ILE A 297 8.18 11.29 14.78
C ILE A 297 6.95 11.90 15.42
N CYS A 298 5.76 11.56 14.94
CA CYS A 298 4.49 12.01 15.50
C CYS A 298 4.39 11.65 16.99
N ALA A 299 4.69 10.40 17.36
CA ALA A 299 4.68 9.97 18.75
C ALA A 299 5.66 10.74 19.64
N LYS A 300 6.90 10.95 19.19
CA LYS A 300 7.91 11.73 19.93
C LYS A 300 7.45 13.16 20.20
N VAL A 301 6.87 13.82 19.18
CA VAL A 301 6.35 15.17 19.32
C VAL A 301 5.16 15.22 20.28
N MET A 302 4.21 14.31 20.14
CA MET A 302 3.04 14.23 21.00
C MET A 302 3.38 13.93 22.46
N THR A 303 4.44 13.14 22.71
CA THR A 303 4.92 12.82 24.07
C THR A 303 5.90 13.84 24.65
N GLY A 304 6.34 14.81 23.86
CA GLY A 304 7.29 15.83 24.28
C GLY A 304 8.75 15.34 24.35
N GLN A 305 9.08 14.21 23.69
CA GLN A 305 10.41 13.60 23.70
C GLN A 305 11.39 14.18 22.66
N GLY A 306 11.01 15.22 21.94
CA GLY A 306 11.89 15.90 20.99
C GLY A 306 11.17 16.40 19.75
N LYS A 307 11.90 17.13 18.91
CA LYS A 307 11.42 17.67 17.63
C LYS A 307 12.30 17.17 16.49
N THR A 308 12.42 15.84 16.36
CA THR A 308 13.00 15.26 15.15
C THR A 308 12.03 15.54 13.99
N GLU A 309 12.54 16.08 12.91
CA GLU A 309 11.74 16.36 11.73
C GLU A 309 11.87 15.24 10.70
N PHE A 310 10.76 14.88 10.09
CA PHE A 310 10.72 14.00 8.93
C PHE A 310 11.38 14.72 7.76
N SER A 311 12.22 14.03 7.06
CA SER A 311 12.82 14.52 5.81
C SER A 311 12.56 13.52 4.70
N HIS A 312 12.46 14.02 3.49
CA HIS A 312 12.42 13.13 2.34
C HIS A 312 13.80 12.48 2.20
N SER A 313 13.87 11.17 2.42
CA SER A 313 15.04 10.37 2.10
C SER A 313 14.72 9.50 0.88
N GLU A 314 15.68 9.32 0.02
CA GLU A 314 15.59 8.29 -1.01
C GLU A 314 15.37 6.95 -0.32
N THR A 315 14.43 6.17 -0.81
CA THR A 315 14.10 4.86 -0.24
C THR A 315 14.49 3.78 -1.22
N ALA A 316 15.29 2.84 -0.74
CA ALA A 316 15.48 1.61 -1.47
C ALA A 316 14.20 0.78 -1.43
N THR A 317 13.85 0.19 -2.56
CA THR A 317 12.71 -0.73 -2.66
C THR A 317 13.24 -2.16 -2.67
N LYS A 318 13.05 -2.88 -1.56
CA LYS A 318 13.33 -4.32 -1.47
C LYS A 318 12.00 -5.06 -1.47
N LEU A 319 11.77 -5.88 -2.48
CA LEU A 319 10.51 -6.59 -2.71
C LEU A 319 10.78 -8.07 -2.93
N LYS A 320 9.81 -8.89 -2.54
CA LYS A 320 9.76 -10.29 -2.92
C LYS A 320 8.46 -10.51 -3.70
N VAL A 321 8.56 -10.47 -5.01
CA VAL A 321 7.40 -10.67 -5.89
C VAL A 321 7.29 -12.15 -6.20
N THR A 322 6.25 -12.79 -5.65
CA THR A 322 5.96 -14.22 -5.93
C THR A 322 7.16 -15.16 -5.75
N GLY A 323 8.05 -14.87 -4.79
CA GLY A 323 9.25 -15.68 -4.52
C GLY A 323 10.50 -15.25 -5.29
N VAL A 324 10.44 -14.22 -6.13
CA VAL A 324 11.60 -13.59 -6.77
C VAL A 324 12.04 -12.40 -5.93
N ASP A 325 13.29 -12.40 -5.48
CA ASP A 325 13.86 -11.27 -4.75
C ASP A 325 14.25 -10.16 -5.73
N LEU A 326 13.77 -8.96 -5.45
CA LEU A 326 13.99 -7.75 -6.24
C LEU A 326 14.50 -6.62 -5.34
N TYR A 327 15.41 -5.82 -5.88
CA TYR A 327 15.89 -4.62 -5.22
C TYR A 327 16.07 -3.50 -6.23
N SER A 328 15.63 -2.30 -5.90
CA SER A 328 15.98 -1.09 -6.65
C SER A 328 16.18 0.09 -5.72
N ALA A 329 17.10 0.96 -6.07
CA ALA A 329 17.38 2.18 -5.33
C ALA A 329 17.87 3.27 -6.28
N GLY A 330 17.65 4.53 -5.90
CA GLY A 330 18.13 5.69 -6.61
C GLY A 330 17.53 5.85 -8.01
N ASP A 331 18.20 6.62 -8.85
CA ASP A 331 17.82 6.87 -10.23
C ASP A 331 18.53 5.90 -11.19
N PHE A 332 17.82 4.89 -11.64
CA PHE A 332 18.31 3.87 -12.57
C PHE A 332 17.86 4.12 -14.03
N ALA A 333 17.35 5.32 -14.35
CA ALA A 333 17.03 5.69 -15.73
C ALA A 333 18.30 5.79 -16.59
N GLU A 334 18.16 5.56 -17.90
CA GLU A 334 19.22 5.81 -18.88
C GLU A 334 19.48 7.31 -19.02
N GLY A 335 20.70 7.68 -19.39
CA GLY A 335 21.10 9.07 -19.59
C GLY A 335 22.44 9.19 -20.34
N ASP A 336 22.63 10.27 -21.13
CA ASP A 336 23.80 10.48 -22.01
C ASP A 336 25.15 10.57 -21.26
N ASN A 337 25.13 10.94 -19.95
CA ASN A 337 26.33 11.11 -19.13
C ASN A 337 26.42 10.04 -18.04
N ARG A 338 25.78 8.89 -18.22
CA ARG A 338 25.72 7.81 -17.25
C ARG A 338 26.46 6.58 -17.74
N ASP A 339 27.35 6.07 -16.89
CA ASP A 339 28.00 4.78 -17.09
C ASP A 339 27.12 3.67 -16.52
N GLU A 340 27.20 2.50 -17.14
CA GLU A 340 26.38 1.35 -16.78
C GLU A 340 27.27 0.13 -16.51
N ILE A 341 27.07 -0.52 -15.37
CA ILE A 341 27.68 -1.82 -15.05
C ILE A 341 26.58 -2.86 -14.99
N VAL A 342 26.66 -3.86 -15.86
CA VAL A 342 25.67 -4.94 -15.93
C VAL A 342 26.34 -6.28 -15.66
N TYR A 343 25.79 -7.03 -14.69
CA TYR A 343 26.12 -8.43 -14.43
C TYR A 343 24.92 -9.31 -14.76
N ARG A 344 25.14 -10.35 -15.53
CA ARG A 344 24.11 -11.33 -15.91
C ARG A 344 24.59 -12.73 -15.68
N ASP A 345 23.82 -13.53 -14.94
CA ASP A 345 24.01 -14.98 -14.79
C ASP A 345 22.68 -15.69 -15.06
N PRO A 346 22.38 -16.02 -16.33
CA PRO A 346 21.13 -16.68 -16.69
C PRO A 346 20.98 -18.07 -16.07
N GLY A 347 22.10 -18.77 -15.79
CA GLY A 347 22.08 -20.10 -15.17
C GLY A 347 21.60 -20.07 -13.72
N ARG A 348 21.83 -18.98 -13.02
CA ARG A 348 21.39 -18.73 -11.63
C ARG A 348 20.16 -17.83 -11.53
N GLY A 349 19.66 -17.31 -12.66
CA GLY A 349 18.56 -16.35 -12.66
C GLY A 349 18.94 -15.03 -12.00
N VAL A 350 20.18 -14.56 -12.14
CA VAL A 350 20.69 -13.34 -11.50
C VAL A 350 20.92 -12.23 -12.54
N TYR A 351 20.43 -11.04 -12.24
CA TYR A 351 20.71 -9.84 -12.99
C TYR A 351 20.96 -8.68 -12.03
N LYS A 352 22.03 -7.92 -12.27
CA LYS A 352 22.37 -6.70 -11.51
C LYS A 352 22.77 -5.61 -12.49
N ARG A 353 22.20 -4.42 -12.30
CA ARG A 353 22.50 -3.21 -13.08
C ARG A 353 22.78 -2.07 -12.12
N LEU A 354 23.92 -1.42 -12.31
CA LEU A 354 24.36 -0.27 -11.52
C LEU A 354 24.52 0.91 -12.49
N ILE A 355 24.03 2.07 -12.11
CA ILE A 355 24.15 3.31 -12.86
C ILE A 355 25.05 4.27 -12.12
N LEU A 356 26.06 4.75 -12.82
CA LEU A 356 27.02 5.72 -12.30
C LEU A 356 26.89 7.03 -13.08
N GLU A 357 27.00 8.14 -12.35
CA GLU A 357 27.10 9.49 -12.92
C GLU A 357 28.32 10.17 -12.31
N GLU A 358 29.24 10.67 -13.13
CA GLU A 358 30.50 11.24 -12.68
C GLU A 358 31.30 10.31 -11.72
N GLY A 359 31.26 9.00 -11.95
CA GLY A 359 31.93 7.99 -11.14
C GLY A 359 31.25 7.67 -9.78
N ARG A 360 30.07 8.23 -9.52
CA ARG A 360 29.27 7.94 -8.32
C ARG A 360 28.11 7.05 -8.66
N LEU A 361 27.82 6.06 -7.79
CA LEU A 361 26.64 5.22 -7.92
C LEU A 361 25.38 6.07 -7.62
N ILE A 362 24.46 6.14 -8.57
CA ILE A 362 23.20 6.90 -8.46
C ILE A 362 21.96 6.02 -8.55
N GLY A 363 22.09 4.80 -9.04
CA GLY A 363 20.98 3.89 -9.17
C GLY A 363 21.41 2.44 -9.26
N ALA A 364 20.57 1.54 -8.76
CA ALA A 364 20.78 0.10 -8.79
C ALA A 364 19.47 -0.66 -9.01
N VAL A 365 19.53 -1.70 -9.85
CA VAL A 365 18.45 -2.70 -9.99
C VAL A 365 19.08 -4.08 -9.85
N LEU A 366 18.54 -4.90 -8.92
CA LEU A 366 18.98 -6.26 -8.71
C LEU A 366 17.77 -7.22 -8.80
N TYR A 367 17.96 -8.34 -9.46
CA TYR A 367 16.98 -9.39 -9.66
C TYR A 367 17.57 -10.75 -9.29
N GLY A 368 16.82 -11.53 -8.51
CA GLY A 368 17.17 -12.89 -8.08
C GLY A 368 18.10 -12.93 -6.87
N GLU A 369 19.26 -12.29 -6.94
CA GLU A 369 20.19 -12.17 -5.83
C GLU A 369 20.34 -10.70 -5.44
N THR A 370 19.90 -10.34 -4.23
CA THR A 370 19.75 -8.94 -3.77
C THR A 370 20.49 -8.64 -2.47
N SER A 371 21.37 -9.54 -2.00
CA SER A 371 22.07 -9.39 -0.73
C SER A 371 22.94 -8.13 -0.66
N ASP A 372 23.53 -7.72 -1.80
CA ASP A 372 24.38 -6.53 -1.89
C ASP A 372 23.59 -5.21 -1.92
N GLY A 373 22.25 -5.27 -2.01
CA GLY A 373 21.40 -4.08 -2.22
C GLY A 373 21.59 -3.02 -1.14
N ALA A 374 21.68 -3.41 0.15
CA ALA A 374 21.89 -2.48 1.23
C ALA A 374 23.26 -1.77 1.10
N TRP A 375 24.30 -2.52 0.75
CA TRP A 375 25.64 -1.96 0.56
C TRP A 375 25.72 -0.98 -0.61
N PHE A 376 24.94 -1.18 -1.67
CA PHE A 376 24.86 -0.23 -2.79
C PHE A 376 24.07 1.04 -2.43
N PHE A 377 23.26 0.99 -1.40
CA PHE A 377 22.43 2.12 -0.97
C PHE A 377 23.15 3.02 0.06
N ASP A 378 23.99 2.44 0.92
CA ASP A 378 24.78 3.13 1.96
C ASP A 378 25.96 3.93 1.34
#